data_31dedd76b15d3967bb349b0c79b86c4d
#
_entry.id   31dedd76b15d3967bb349b0c79b86c4d
#
_cell.length_a   1.000
_cell.length_b   1.000
_cell.length_c   1.000
_cell.angle_alpha   90.00
_cell.angle_beta   90.00
_cell.angle_gamma   90.00
#
_symmetry.space_group_name_H-M   'P 1'
#
loop_
_entity.id
_entity.type
_entity.pdbx_description
1 polymer ?
#
loop_
_entity_poly.entity_id
_entity_poly.type
_entity_poly.pdbx_seq_one_letter_code
_entity_poly.pdbx_strand_id
1 'polypeptide(L)'
;MANVYGEWMLPSIARNDPAYPDQDYWRGRVWAPMNFLTYLAFERQGLREACRDLAQKSVQIFEPEWRAHRHVHENYNAITGEGCDVQSNDRFYHWGALLTVIALRDAGKQS
;
A
#
# COMPACT_ATOMS: atom_id res chain seq x y z
N MET A 1 2.85 -16.10 -1.31
CA MET A 1 2.49 -14.79 -0.76
C MET A 1 3.71 -14.06 -0.17
N ALA A 2 4.58 -14.77 0.55
CA ALA A 2 5.74 -14.12 1.20
C ALA A 2 6.66 -13.35 0.24
N ASN A 3 6.85 -13.84 -0.99
CA ASN A 3 7.73 -13.19 -1.97
C ASN A 3 7.10 -12.01 -2.69
N VAL A 4 5.78 -11.90 -2.64
CA VAL A 4 5.03 -10.81 -3.29
C VAL A 4 4.55 -9.81 -2.27
N TYR A 5 4.07 -10.33 -1.14
CA TYR A 5 3.40 -9.57 -0.12
C TYR A 5 4.34 -9.33 1.06
N GLY A 6 4.99 -8.21 1.09
CA GLY A 6 5.98 -7.88 2.11
C GLY A 6 5.41 -7.26 3.36
N GLU A 7 6.31 -6.68 4.14
CA GLU A 7 5.97 -6.05 5.42
C GLU A 7 4.99 -4.89 5.25
N TRP A 8 5.15 -4.10 4.20
CA TRP A 8 4.36 -2.89 4.06
C TRP A 8 3.04 -3.12 3.33
N MET A 9 3.09 -3.55 2.11
CA MET A 9 1.91 -3.89 1.30
C MET A 9 2.40 -4.61 0.05
N LEU A 10 1.50 -4.80 -0.91
CA LEU A 10 1.89 -5.40 -2.18
C LEU A 10 2.64 -4.39 -3.04
N PRO A 11 3.88 -4.71 -3.41
CA PRO A 11 4.64 -3.86 -4.33
C PRO A 11 4.16 -4.05 -5.76
N SER A 12 4.59 -3.17 -6.66
CA SER A 12 4.20 -3.21 -8.07
C SER A 12 4.82 -4.36 -8.85
N ILE A 13 5.91 -4.95 -8.32
CA ILE A 13 6.55 -6.15 -8.89
C ILE A 13 6.92 -7.10 -7.74
N ALA A 14 7.24 -8.35 -8.10
CA ALA A 14 7.59 -9.36 -7.09
C ALA A 14 8.86 -8.96 -6.33
N ARG A 15 8.89 -9.27 -5.05
CA ARG A 15 10.02 -8.91 -4.17
C ARG A 15 11.33 -9.57 -4.59
N ASN A 16 11.27 -10.68 -5.28
CA ASN A 16 12.46 -11.37 -5.78
C ASN A 16 12.82 -10.96 -7.21
N ASP A 17 12.13 -9.99 -7.79
CA ASP A 17 12.49 -9.45 -9.09
C ASP A 17 13.77 -8.62 -8.98
N PRO A 18 14.72 -8.76 -9.93
CA PRO A 18 15.97 -7.98 -9.88
C PRO A 18 15.78 -6.47 -9.82
N ALA A 19 14.67 -5.94 -10.34
CA ALA A 19 14.40 -4.51 -10.30
C ALA A 19 13.77 -4.04 -8.99
N TYR A 20 13.33 -4.95 -8.13
CA TYR A 20 12.64 -4.58 -6.89
C TYR A 20 13.45 -3.61 -6.00
N PRO A 21 14.76 -3.80 -5.79
CA PRO A 21 15.52 -2.89 -4.94
C PRO A 21 15.59 -1.45 -5.46
N ASP A 22 15.29 -1.22 -6.74
CA ASP A 22 15.31 0.13 -7.32
C ASP A 22 14.32 1.05 -6.62
N GLN A 23 13.17 0.51 -6.20
CA GLN A 23 12.09 1.29 -5.56
C GLN A 23 11.81 2.57 -6.33
N ASP A 24 11.62 2.43 -7.63
CA ASP A 24 11.43 3.53 -8.54
C ASP A 24 10.12 3.36 -9.29
N TYR A 25 9.18 4.24 -9.04
CA TYR A 25 7.88 4.35 -9.67
C TYR A 25 7.15 2.97 -9.75
N TRP A 26 7.04 2.37 -10.94
CA TRP A 26 6.39 1.05 -11.10
C TRP A 26 7.34 -0.12 -10.92
N ARG A 27 8.57 0.14 -10.50
CA ARG A 27 9.57 -0.90 -10.21
C ARG A 27 9.76 -1.05 -8.71
N GLY A 28 8.77 -1.66 -8.05
CA GLY A 28 8.89 -2.10 -6.67
C GLY A 28 8.09 -1.32 -5.65
N ARG A 29 7.61 -0.13 -5.97
CA ARG A 29 6.90 0.70 -4.98
C ARG A 29 5.47 0.23 -4.76
N VAL A 30 4.90 0.65 -3.63
CA VAL A 30 3.51 0.37 -3.24
C VAL A 30 2.61 1.45 -3.81
N TRP A 31 1.57 1.03 -4.53
CA TRP A 31 0.56 1.94 -5.11
C TRP A 31 -0.80 1.63 -4.53
N ALA A 32 -1.49 2.65 -4.04
CA ALA A 32 -2.79 2.50 -3.41
C ALA A 32 -3.84 1.86 -4.33
N PRO A 33 -3.99 2.27 -5.60
CA PRO A 33 -5.00 1.67 -6.48
C PRO A 33 -4.81 0.17 -6.67
N MET A 34 -3.56 -0.27 -6.84
CA MET A 34 -3.28 -1.71 -7.04
C MET A 34 -3.63 -2.50 -5.79
N ASN A 35 -3.30 -1.95 -4.62
CA ASN A 35 -3.63 -2.61 -3.36
C ASN A 35 -5.13 -2.59 -3.09
N PHE A 36 -5.84 -1.54 -3.49
CA PHE A 36 -7.29 -1.47 -3.36
C PHE A 36 -7.97 -2.52 -4.22
N LEU A 37 -7.55 -2.67 -5.47
CA LEU A 37 -8.09 -3.71 -6.36
C LEU A 37 -7.82 -5.11 -5.81
N THR A 38 -6.65 -5.31 -5.24
CA THR A 38 -6.29 -6.58 -4.59
C THR A 38 -7.19 -6.84 -3.38
N TYR A 39 -7.45 -5.81 -2.57
CA TYR A 39 -8.38 -5.92 -1.45
C TYR A 39 -9.76 -6.36 -1.91
N LEU A 40 -10.28 -5.74 -2.97
CA LEU A 40 -11.59 -6.13 -3.51
C LEU A 40 -11.60 -7.57 -4.01
N ALA A 41 -10.50 -8.03 -4.60
CA ALA A 41 -10.37 -9.42 -5.04
C ALA A 41 -10.38 -10.39 -3.84
N PHE A 42 -9.64 -10.07 -2.79
CA PHE A 42 -9.65 -10.85 -1.55
C PHE A 42 -11.07 -10.90 -0.96
N GLU A 43 -11.75 -9.78 -0.95
CA GLU A 43 -13.12 -9.69 -0.44
C GLU A 43 -14.06 -10.59 -1.22
N ARG A 44 -13.97 -10.59 -2.55
CA ARG A 44 -14.79 -11.44 -3.41
C ARG A 44 -14.55 -12.93 -3.17
N GLN A 45 -13.31 -13.30 -2.86
CA GLN A 45 -12.95 -14.69 -2.60
C GLN A 45 -13.20 -15.11 -1.15
N GLY A 46 -13.69 -14.20 -0.33
CA GLY A 46 -13.94 -14.49 1.08
C GLY A 46 -12.70 -14.68 1.92
N LEU A 47 -11.57 -14.11 1.51
CA LEU A 47 -10.29 -14.24 2.20
C LEU A 47 -10.19 -13.20 3.32
N ARG A 48 -10.88 -13.42 4.40
CA ARG A 48 -11.02 -12.45 5.49
C ARG A 48 -9.71 -12.06 6.15
N GLU A 49 -8.83 -13.04 6.39
CA GLU A 49 -7.55 -12.76 7.03
C GLU A 49 -6.66 -11.92 6.12
N ALA A 50 -6.67 -12.19 4.82
CA ALA A 50 -5.93 -11.40 3.85
C ALA A 50 -6.46 -9.97 3.78
N CYS A 51 -7.77 -9.79 3.82
CA CYS A 51 -8.39 -8.47 3.86
C CYS A 51 -7.95 -7.69 5.11
N ARG A 52 -8.02 -8.33 6.26
CA ARG A 52 -7.63 -7.70 7.53
C ARG A 52 -6.17 -7.32 7.54
N ASP A 53 -5.31 -8.22 7.08
CA ASP A 53 -3.88 -7.97 7.03
C ASP A 53 -3.54 -6.79 6.10
N LEU A 54 -4.16 -6.76 4.92
CA LEU A 54 -3.94 -5.66 3.98
C LEU A 54 -4.45 -4.33 4.55
N ALA A 55 -5.59 -4.36 5.24
CA ALA A 55 -6.15 -3.17 5.87
C ALA A 55 -5.24 -2.63 6.99
N GLN A 56 -4.69 -3.51 7.81
CA GLN A 56 -3.74 -3.11 8.85
C GLN A 56 -2.49 -2.48 8.23
N LYS A 57 -1.98 -3.09 7.17
CA LYS A 57 -0.79 -2.58 6.48
C LYS A 57 -1.05 -1.25 5.79
N SER A 58 -2.28 -1.02 5.31
CA SER A 58 -2.64 0.26 4.71
C SER A 58 -2.55 1.40 5.73
N VAL A 59 -2.99 1.15 6.96
CA VAL A 59 -2.85 2.13 8.04
C VAL A 59 -1.38 2.34 8.40
N GLN A 60 -0.62 1.25 8.52
CA GLN A 60 0.78 1.31 8.91
C GLN A 60 1.64 2.11 7.92
N ILE A 61 1.33 2.05 6.63
CA ILE A 61 2.09 2.79 5.63
C ILE A 61 1.61 4.24 5.49
N PHE A 62 0.31 4.46 5.62
CA PHE A 62 -0.30 5.79 5.41
C PHE A 62 -0.07 6.73 6.60
N GLU A 63 -0.31 6.22 7.80
CA GLU A 63 -0.40 7.07 9.00
C GLU A 63 0.89 7.81 9.35
N PRO A 64 2.08 7.18 9.33
CA PRO A 64 3.31 7.90 9.67
C PRO A 64 3.59 9.09 8.76
N GLU A 65 3.38 8.94 7.47
CA GLU A 65 3.60 10.02 6.51
C GLU A 65 2.55 11.12 6.67
N TRP A 66 1.31 10.75 6.92
CA TRP A 66 0.26 11.71 7.20
C TRP A 66 0.57 12.52 8.47
N ARG A 67 0.99 11.86 9.54
CA ARG A 67 1.31 12.54 10.80
C ARG A 67 2.51 13.46 10.66
N ALA A 68 3.54 13.02 9.93
CA ALA A 68 4.77 13.79 9.79
C ALA A 68 4.61 14.96 8.80
N HIS A 69 3.89 14.75 7.70
CA HIS A 69 3.89 15.68 6.57
C HIS A 69 2.53 16.14 6.10
N ARG A 70 1.45 15.48 6.53
CA ARG A 70 0.09 15.72 6.01
C ARG A 70 0.00 15.51 4.50
N HIS A 71 0.73 14.54 4.00
CA HIS A 71 0.76 14.20 2.57
C HIS A 71 -0.07 12.94 2.29
N VAL A 72 -0.71 12.93 1.12
CA VAL A 72 -1.37 11.75 0.55
C VAL A 72 -0.56 11.39 -0.69
N HIS A 73 0.43 10.52 -0.51
CA HIS A 73 1.42 10.24 -1.55
C HIS A 73 0.88 9.42 -2.70
N GLU A 74 1.46 9.64 -3.86
CA GLU A 74 1.17 8.87 -5.06
C GLU A 74 1.56 7.40 -4.89
N ASN A 75 2.71 7.15 -4.27
CA ASN A 75 3.23 5.81 -4.01
C ASN A 75 4.16 5.84 -2.79
N TYR A 76 4.56 4.64 -2.34
CA TYR A 76 5.41 4.49 -1.15
C TYR A 76 6.50 3.47 -1.40
N ASN A 77 7.62 3.63 -0.72
CA ASN A 77 8.73 2.67 -0.76
C ASN A 77 8.28 1.35 -0.09
N ALA A 78 8.37 0.25 -0.81
CA ALA A 78 7.91 -1.05 -0.31
C ALA A 78 8.85 -1.66 0.72
N ILE A 79 10.07 -1.14 0.84
CA ILE A 79 11.07 -1.63 1.79
C ILE A 79 11.00 -0.83 3.09
N THR A 80 10.86 0.50 3.01
CA THR A 80 10.91 1.39 4.18
C THR A 80 9.56 1.94 4.60
N GLY A 81 8.56 1.95 3.71
CA GLY A 81 7.27 2.58 3.96
C GLY A 81 7.26 4.08 3.73
N GLU A 82 8.37 4.68 3.34
CA GLU A 82 8.47 6.12 3.16
C GLU A 82 7.80 6.59 1.88
N GLY A 83 7.17 7.76 1.92
CA GLY A 83 6.58 8.39 0.76
C GLY A 83 7.34 9.63 0.27
N CYS A 84 8.26 10.15 1.09
CA CYS A 84 9.02 11.36 0.77
C CYS A 84 10.47 11.07 0.37
N ASP A 85 10.78 9.83 0.06
CA ASP A 85 12.15 9.39 -0.21
C ASP A 85 12.63 9.68 -1.64
N VAL A 86 11.71 9.96 -2.58
CA VAL A 86 12.06 10.30 -3.97
C VAL A 86 11.29 11.53 -4.43
N GLN A 87 11.92 12.32 -5.31
CA GLN A 87 11.30 13.56 -5.79
C GLN A 87 10.17 13.33 -6.78
N SER A 88 10.19 12.20 -7.49
CA SER A 88 9.17 11.88 -8.49
C SER A 88 7.84 11.44 -7.88
N ASN A 89 7.78 11.26 -6.57
CA ASN A 89 6.58 10.86 -5.86
C ASN A 89 5.73 12.09 -5.54
N ASP A 90 4.54 12.17 -6.13
CA ASP A 90 3.62 13.30 -5.87
C ASP A 90 3.15 13.24 -4.42
N ARG A 91 3.19 14.38 -3.75
CA ARG A 91 2.85 14.51 -2.32
C ARG A 91 1.36 14.68 -2.08
N PHE A 92 0.59 15.03 -3.10
CA PHE A 92 -0.84 15.29 -2.98
C PHE A 92 -1.61 14.63 -4.11
N TYR A 93 -1.54 13.32 -4.18
CA TYR A 93 -2.23 12.56 -5.22
C TYR A 93 -3.45 11.85 -4.64
N HIS A 94 -4.63 12.23 -5.12
CA HIS A 94 -5.90 11.82 -4.51
C HIS A 94 -6.09 10.30 -4.43
N TRP A 95 -5.61 9.52 -5.37
CA TRP A 95 -5.81 8.07 -5.31
C TRP A 95 -5.01 7.39 -4.19
N GLY A 96 -4.03 8.09 -3.60
CA GLY A 96 -3.37 7.61 -2.39
C GLY A 96 -4.32 7.45 -1.23
N ALA A 97 -5.43 8.18 -1.23
CA ALA A 97 -6.47 8.06 -0.22
C ALA A 97 -7.17 6.70 -0.25
N LEU A 98 -7.00 5.89 -1.30
CA LEU A 98 -7.55 4.54 -1.33
C LEU A 98 -7.00 3.66 -0.21
N LEU A 99 -5.83 3.97 0.33
CA LEU A 99 -5.32 3.28 1.52
C LEU A 99 -6.26 3.45 2.71
N THR A 100 -6.80 4.65 2.90
CA THR A 100 -7.77 4.91 3.96
C THR A 100 -9.10 4.23 3.67
N VAL A 101 -9.49 4.15 2.41
CA VAL A 101 -10.72 3.45 2.00
C VAL A 101 -10.63 1.96 2.33
N ILE A 102 -9.47 1.32 2.07
CA ILE A 102 -9.25 -0.08 2.46
C ILE A 102 -9.49 -0.25 3.97
N ALA A 103 -8.86 0.61 4.77
CA ALA A 103 -8.96 0.54 6.23
C ALA A 103 -10.40 0.72 6.71
N LEU A 104 -11.10 1.71 6.19
CA LEU A 104 -12.48 2.00 6.59
C LEU A 104 -13.46 0.90 6.16
N ARG A 105 -13.26 0.37 4.96
CA ARG A 105 -14.10 -0.71 4.45
C ARG A 105 -13.95 -1.97 5.29
N ASP A 106 -12.72 -2.28 5.68
CA ASP A 106 -12.46 -3.45 6.52
C ASP A 106 -13.01 -3.25 7.93
N ALA A 107 -12.84 -2.06 8.50
CA ALA A 107 -13.37 -1.74 9.83
C ALA A 107 -14.90 -1.91 9.87
N GLY A 108 -15.61 -1.57 8.80
CA GLY A 108 -17.05 -1.73 8.72
C GLY A 108 -17.53 -3.18 8.83
N LYS A 109 -16.66 -4.14 8.51
CA LYS A 109 -16.99 -5.56 8.57
C LYS A 109 -16.83 -6.16 9.96
N GLN A 110 -16.14 -5.44 10.84
CA GLN A 110 -15.83 -5.93 12.18
C GLN A 110 -16.83 -5.45 13.24
N SER A 111 -17.74 -4.60 12.82
CA SER A 111 -18.77 -4.06 13.71
C SER A 111 -20.06 -4.86 13.69
#